data_9f812ed6251935d0e98ef195e1faec67
#
_entry.id   9f812ed6251935d0e98ef195e1faec67
#
_cell.length_a   1.000
_cell.length_b   1.000
_cell.length_c   1.000
_cell.angle_alpha   90.00
_cell.angle_beta   90.00
_cell.angle_gamma   90.00
#
_symmetry.space_group_name_H-M   'P 1'
#
loop_
_entity.id
_entity.type
_entity.pdbx_description
1 polymer ?
#
loop_
_entity_poly.entity_id
_entity_poly.type
_entity_poly.pdbx_seq_one_letter_code
_entity_poly.pdbx_strand_id
1 'polypeptide(L)' 'MTPGELREIGERLYGPRWQTALARALPVTPRSVRHWLSGKHPIREVVARRIRSLAAESAGRRV' A
#
# COMPACT_ATOMS: atom_id res chain seq x y z
N MET A 1 6.00 9.05 -1.02
CA MET A 1 4.78 8.62 -0.28
C MET A 1 5.06 8.62 1.21
N THR A 2 4.17 9.19 1.98
CA THR A 2 4.28 9.22 3.45
C THR A 2 3.62 7.97 4.06
N PRO A 3 3.97 7.61 5.30
CA PRO A 3 3.27 6.52 5.98
C PRO A 3 1.77 6.74 6.11
N GLY A 4 1.34 7.99 6.31
CA GLY A 4 -0.08 8.33 6.38
C GLY A 4 -0.80 8.08 5.07
N GLU A 5 -0.18 8.45 3.97
CA GLU A 5 -0.72 8.23 2.63
C GLU A 5 -0.82 6.74 2.32
N LEU A 6 0.20 5.97 2.71
CA LEU A 6 0.21 4.52 2.56
C LEU A 6 -0.98 3.89 3.28
N ARG A 7 -1.19 4.27 4.53
CA ARG A 7 -2.30 3.76 5.34
C ARG A 7 -3.64 4.10 4.68
N GLU A 8 -3.81 5.33 4.28
CA GLU A 8 -5.05 5.79 3.66
C GLU A 8 -5.40 4.96 2.42
N ILE A 9 -4.42 4.77 1.55
CA ILE A 9 -4.62 3.98 0.34
C ILE A 9 -4.91 2.52 0.69
N GLY A 10 -4.14 1.95 1.60
CA GLY A 10 -4.31 0.55 2.00
C GLY A 10 -5.68 0.27 2.60
N GLU A 11 -6.12 1.12 3.52
CA GLU A 11 -7.44 0.98 4.14
C GLU A 11 -8.56 1.12 3.12
N ARG A 12 -8.42 2.04 2.18
CA ARG A 12 -9.40 2.25 1.12
C ARG A 12 -9.52 1.05 0.20
N LEU A 13 -8.38 0.42 -0.12
CA LEU A 13 -8.36 -0.73 -1.02
C LEU A 13 -8.82 -2.02 -0.37
N TYR A 14 -8.39 -2.27 0.86
CA TYR A 14 -8.51 -3.60 1.48
C TYR A 14 -9.18 -3.59 2.86
N GLY A 15 -9.51 -2.43 3.40
CA GLY A 15 -10.14 -2.31 4.70
C GLY A 15 -9.18 -2.52 5.87
N PRO A 16 -9.69 -2.97 7.04
CA PRO A 16 -8.89 -3.03 8.27
C PRO A 16 -7.65 -3.94 8.20
N ARG A 17 -7.68 -4.95 7.36
CA ARG A 17 -6.57 -5.90 7.22
C ARG A 17 -5.74 -5.63 5.96
N TRP A 18 -5.61 -4.39 5.63
CA TRP A 18 -4.95 -3.98 4.39
C TRP A 18 -3.47 -4.35 4.30
N GLN A 19 -2.77 -4.43 5.45
CA GLN A 19 -1.33 -4.65 5.43
C GLN A 19 -0.94 -5.97 4.77
N THR A 20 -1.59 -7.06 5.15
CA THR A 20 -1.31 -8.37 4.56
C THR A 20 -1.76 -8.43 3.10
N ALA A 21 -2.93 -7.90 2.81
CA ALA A 21 -3.46 -7.89 1.45
C ALA A 21 -2.58 -7.07 0.51
N LEU A 22 -2.13 -5.89 0.95
CA LEU A 22 -1.24 -5.06 0.16
C LEU A 22 0.11 -5.73 -0.06
N ALA A 23 0.64 -6.37 0.98
CA ALA A 23 1.91 -7.08 0.88
C ALA A 23 1.85 -8.16 -0.20
N ARG A 24 0.75 -8.89 -0.29
CA ARG A 24 0.56 -9.91 -1.32
C ARG A 24 0.48 -9.31 -2.71
N ALA A 25 -0.17 -8.17 -2.83
CA ALA A 25 -0.35 -7.51 -4.11
C ALA A 25 0.95 -6.92 -4.67
N LEU A 26 1.88 -6.50 -3.80
CA LEU A 26 3.10 -5.81 -4.24
C LEU A 26 4.19 -6.66 -4.86
N PRO A 27 4.49 -7.91 -4.73
CA PRO A 27 4.51 -8.81 -3.59
C PRO A 27 5.72 -8.53 -2.67
N VAL A 28 5.43 -8.27 -1.43
CA VAL A 28 6.44 -8.08 -0.37
C VAL A 28 5.93 -8.76 0.90
N THR A 29 6.76 -8.76 1.94
CA THR A 29 6.32 -9.32 3.22
C THR A 29 5.51 -8.29 4.00
N PRO A 30 4.56 -8.72 4.86
CA PRO A 30 3.85 -7.79 5.74
C PRO A 30 4.80 -7.00 6.65
N ARG A 31 5.96 -7.58 6.97
CA ARG A 31 6.99 -6.92 7.75
C ARG A 31 7.49 -5.67 7.06
N SER A 32 7.68 -5.74 5.74
CA SER A 32 8.11 -4.58 4.96
C SER A 32 7.10 -3.45 5.05
N VAL A 33 5.81 -3.78 4.93
CA VAL A 33 4.73 -2.80 5.04
C VAL A 33 4.76 -2.13 6.42
N ARG A 34 4.95 -2.90 7.48
CA ARG A 34 5.04 -2.36 8.83
C ARG A 34 6.25 -1.45 9.01
N HIS A 35 7.39 -1.79 8.40
CA HIS A 35 8.58 -0.93 8.44
C HIS A 35 8.33 0.41 7.76
N TRP A 36 7.60 0.42 6.66
CA TRP A 36 7.23 1.66 5.98
C TRP A 36 6.32 2.51 6.86
N LEU A 37 5.34 1.89 7.54
CA LEU A 37 4.41 2.60 8.41
C LEU A 37 5.09 3.22 9.62
N SER A 38 6.11 2.55 10.16
CA SER A 38 6.84 3.06 11.32
C SER A 38 7.86 4.15 10.96
N GLY A 39 8.09 4.37 9.66
CA GLY A 39 9.10 5.30 9.19
C GLY A 39 10.51 4.75 9.25
N LYS A 40 10.69 3.49 9.60
CA LYS A 40 11.99 2.85 9.72
C LYS A 40 12.70 2.75 8.37
N HIS A 41 11.94 2.52 7.31
CA HIS A 41 12.45 2.48 5.95
C HIS A 41 11.61 3.40 5.07
N PRO A 42 12.24 4.15 4.17
CA PRO A 42 11.47 5.00 3.24
C PRO A 42 10.73 4.15 2.22
N ILE A 43 9.60 4.65 1.77
CA ILE A 43 8.85 4.02 0.69
C ILE A 43 9.47 4.50 -0.62
N ARG A 44 10.13 3.61 -1.33
CA ARG A 44 10.79 3.93 -2.59
C ARG A 44 9.78 4.34 -3.64
N GLU A 45 10.20 5.19 -4.56
CA GLU A 45 9.32 5.70 -5.60
C GLU A 45 8.71 4.59 -6.45
N VAL A 46 9.48 3.56 -6.77
CA VAL A 46 8.97 2.42 -7.55
C VAL A 46 7.83 1.71 -6.83
N VAL A 47 7.93 1.60 -5.50
CA VAL A 47 6.89 1.00 -4.66
C VAL A 47 5.67 1.92 -4.60
N ALA A 48 5.90 3.21 -4.40
CA ALA A 48 4.83 4.19 -4.37
C ALA A 48 4.02 4.19 -5.66
N ARG A 49 4.68 4.11 -6.81
CA ARG A 49 4.02 4.01 -8.11
C ARG A 49 3.15 2.77 -8.21
N ARG A 50 3.67 1.64 -7.73
CA ARG A 50 2.93 0.38 -7.74
C ARG A 50 1.68 0.48 -6.89
N ILE A 51 1.80 1.06 -5.70
CA ILE A 51 0.67 1.26 -4.79
C ILE A 51 -0.39 2.16 -5.45
N ARG A 52 0.04 3.26 -6.06
CA ARG A 52 -0.88 4.17 -6.75
C ARG A 52 -1.56 3.51 -7.94
N SER A 53 -0.84 2.62 -8.65
CA SER A 53 -1.43 1.85 -9.73
C SER A 53 -2.52 0.91 -9.24
N LEU A 54 -2.29 0.25 -8.10
CA LEU A 54 -3.30 -0.61 -7.50
C LEU A 54 -4.55 0.18 -7.12
N ALA A 55 -4.36 1.38 -6.57
CA ALA A 55 -5.46 2.26 -6.21
C ALA A 55 -6.25 2.69 -7.45
N ALA A 56 -5.54 3.04 -8.52
CA ALA A 56 -6.17 3.45 -9.78
C ALA A 56 -6.95 2.30 -10.43
N GLU A 57 -6.39 1.10 -10.42
CA GLU A 57 -7.05 -0.10 -10.94
C GLU A 57 -8.34 -0.39 -10.18
N SER A 58 -8.30 -0.27 -8.85
CA SER A 58 -9.47 -0.50 -8.01
C SER A 58 -10.56 0.53 -8.31
N ALA A 59 -10.19 1.80 -8.47
CA ALA A 59 -11.14 2.84 -8.82
C ALA A 59 -11.77 2.60 -10.20
N GLY A 60 -10.96 2.13 -11.15
CA GLY A 60 -11.44 1.82 -12.50
C GLY A 60 -12.38 0.64 -12.59
N ARG A 61 -12.36 -0.25 -11.60
CA ARG A 61 -13.25 -1.42 -11.56
C ARG A 61 -14.61 -1.12 -10.97
N ARG A 62 -14.80 0.03 -10.43
CA ARG A 62 -16.10 0.46 -9.91
C ARG A 62 -16.91 1.01 -11.06
N VAL A 63 -17.79 0.20 -11.52
CA VAL A 63 -18.74 0.60 -12.55
C VAL A 63 -20.11 0.70 -11.92
#